data_a2baeace8b52292f892d473f273b4290
#
_entry.id   a2baeace8b52292f892d473f273b4290
#
_cell.length_a   1.000
_cell.length_b   1.000
_cell.length_c   1.000
_cell.angle_alpha   90.00
_cell.angle_beta   90.00
_cell.angle_gamma   90.00
#
_symmetry.space_group_name_H-M   'P 1'
#
loop_
_entity.id
_entity.type
_entity.pdbx_description
1 polymer ?
#
loop_
_entity_poly.entity_id
_entity_poly.type
_entity_poly.pdbx_seq_one_letter_code
_entity_poly.pdbx_strand_id
1 'polypeptide(L)'
;MATSTGSKLNMQLQEFFDRLAPNWDREVTEERLECLSNIVRELDIKPGGHLLDIGSGTGTLLPFLIQAMEHTGKILALDFSLKMLHQARAKGFQPIVDFIQADITAIPLSGNFADLAMCNSVFPHFGNKAEALKEIARVLKNDGRLVICHTTGREAINQLHQSIGGVVANDLLPDKFELAGLMRQAGLAITYLEDSPKRYLAIAVKVTPAPN
;
A
#
# COMPACT_ATOMS: atom_id res chain seq x y z
N MET A 1 8.71 -4.40 -27.78
CA MET A 1 7.26 -4.73 -27.95
C MET A 1 6.59 -5.32 -26.69
N ALA A 2 7.10 -5.02 -25.49
CA ALA A 2 6.55 -5.54 -24.22
C ALA A 2 5.57 -4.58 -23.50
N THR A 3 5.28 -3.42 -24.08
CA THR A 3 4.52 -2.33 -23.41
C THR A 3 2.99 -2.40 -23.57
N SER A 4 2.48 -3.19 -24.50
CA SER A 4 1.02 -3.17 -24.80
C SER A 4 0.19 -4.04 -23.86
N THR A 5 0.71 -5.15 -23.35
CA THR A 5 -0.05 -6.11 -22.53
C THR A 5 -0.18 -5.62 -21.08
N GLY A 6 0.89 -5.05 -20.51
CA GLY A 6 0.88 -4.49 -19.15
C GLY A 6 -0.05 -3.28 -19.03
N SER A 7 -0.05 -2.38 -20.02
CA SER A 7 -0.95 -1.22 -20.07
C SER A 7 -2.42 -1.62 -20.11
N LYS A 8 -2.77 -2.66 -20.89
CA LYS A 8 -4.14 -3.15 -20.99
C LYS A 8 -4.62 -3.80 -19.69
N LEU A 9 -3.76 -4.58 -19.02
CA LEU A 9 -4.09 -5.21 -17.75
C LEU A 9 -4.30 -4.16 -16.65
N ASN A 10 -3.45 -3.14 -16.59
CA ASN A 10 -3.61 -2.03 -15.64
C ASN A 10 -4.92 -1.26 -15.87
N MET A 11 -5.33 -1.03 -17.12
CA MET A 11 -6.62 -0.41 -17.41
C MET A 11 -7.80 -1.27 -16.95
N GLN A 12 -7.76 -2.57 -17.18
CA GLN A 12 -8.84 -3.48 -16.75
C GLN A 12 -8.93 -3.56 -15.22
N LEU A 13 -7.79 -3.54 -14.53
CA LEU A 13 -7.73 -3.53 -13.08
C LEU A 13 -8.26 -2.20 -12.51
N GLN A 14 -7.91 -1.06 -13.13
CA GLN A 14 -8.46 0.25 -12.78
C GLN A 14 -9.99 0.29 -12.95
N GLU A 15 -10.51 -0.19 -14.09
CA GLU A 15 -11.95 -0.26 -14.33
C GLU A 15 -12.67 -1.16 -13.30
N PHE A 16 -12.02 -2.26 -12.88
CA PHE A 16 -12.55 -3.14 -11.84
C PHE A 16 -12.72 -2.39 -10.52
N PHE A 17 -11.67 -1.70 -10.02
CA PHE A 17 -11.76 -0.93 -8.77
C PHE A 17 -12.65 0.30 -8.90
N ASP A 18 -12.66 0.97 -10.05
CA ASP A 18 -13.57 2.09 -10.32
C ASP A 18 -15.04 1.69 -10.19
N ARG A 19 -15.39 0.45 -10.60
CA ARG A 19 -16.75 -0.08 -10.44
C ARG A 19 -17.11 -0.36 -8.98
N LEU A 20 -16.14 -0.80 -8.18
CA LEU A 20 -16.35 -1.15 -6.78
C LEU A 20 -16.39 0.07 -5.87
N ALA A 21 -15.74 1.17 -6.24
CA ALA A 21 -15.56 2.36 -5.41
C ALA A 21 -16.83 2.87 -4.70
N PRO A 22 -18.03 2.97 -5.36
CA PRO A 22 -19.23 3.49 -4.70
C PRO A 22 -19.75 2.63 -3.54
N ASN A 23 -19.39 1.36 -3.49
CA ASN A 23 -19.85 0.41 -2.47
C ASN A 23 -18.72 -0.17 -1.62
N TRP A 24 -17.47 0.25 -1.85
CA TRP A 24 -16.28 -0.31 -1.21
C TRP A 24 -16.36 -0.32 0.32
N ASP A 25 -16.82 0.77 0.91
CA ASP A 25 -16.89 0.92 2.37
C ASP A 25 -17.93 0.00 3.03
N ARG A 26 -18.87 -0.58 2.27
CA ARG A 26 -19.87 -1.52 2.81
C ARG A 26 -19.23 -2.85 3.23
N GLU A 27 -18.07 -3.18 2.67
CA GLU A 27 -17.31 -4.39 2.98
C GLU A 27 -16.34 -4.19 4.14
N VAL A 28 -16.29 -2.98 4.72
CA VAL A 28 -15.41 -2.65 5.84
C VAL A 28 -16.14 -2.97 7.15
N THR A 29 -15.69 -4.02 7.84
CA THR A 29 -16.25 -4.45 9.13
C THR A 29 -15.53 -3.79 10.31
N GLU A 30 -16.16 -3.78 11.48
CA GLU A 30 -15.54 -3.30 12.73
C GLU A 30 -14.25 -4.07 13.07
N GLU A 31 -14.24 -5.40 12.86
CA GLU A 31 -13.06 -6.23 13.09
C GLU A 31 -11.89 -5.80 12.21
N ARG A 32 -12.16 -5.46 10.94
CA ARG A 32 -11.11 -4.96 10.02
C ARG A 32 -10.58 -3.61 10.50
N LEU A 33 -11.45 -2.71 10.95
CA LEU A 33 -11.04 -1.40 11.49
C LEU A 33 -10.22 -1.55 12.75
N GLU A 34 -10.62 -2.44 13.67
CA GLU A 34 -9.85 -2.74 14.88
C GLU A 34 -8.47 -3.31 14.55
N CYS A 35 -8.39 -4.26 13.62
CA CYS A 35 -7.12 -4.81 13.15
C CYS A 35 -6.20 -3.72 12.58
N LEU A 36 -6.72 -2.82 11.72
CA LEU A 36 -5.96 -1.70 11.16
C LEU A 36 -5.49 -0.72 12.25
N SER A 37 -6.36 -0.39 13.21
CA SER A 37 -6.01 0.45 14.36
C SER A 37 -4.86 -0.16 15.16
N ASN A 38 -4.91 -1.48 15.41
CA ASN A 38 -3.85 -2.19 16.12
C ASN A 38 -2.53 -2.17 15.35
N ILE A 39 -2.56 -2.46 14.03
CA ILE A 39 -1.37 -2.38 13.18
C ILE A 39 -0.74 -0.98 13.25
N VAL A 40 -1.53 0.07 13.06
CA VAL A 40 -1.00 1.45 13.07
C VAL A 40 -0.39 1.81 14.42
N ARG A 41 -0.99 1.41 15.53
CA ARG A 41 -0.42 1.64 16.89
C ARG A 41 0.91 0.92 17.10
N GLU A 42 1.07 -0.29 16.57
CA GLU A 42 2.31 -1.07 16.70
C GLU A 42 3.47 -0.45 15.89
N LEU A 43 3.19 0.38 14.88
CA LEU A 43 4.21 0.96 14.01
C LEU A 43 4.99 2.10 14.65
N ASP A 44 4.56 2.65 15.79
CA ASP A 44 5.19 3.80 16.45
C ASP A 44 5.52 4.92 15.44
N ILE A 45 4.47 5.41 14.75
CA ILE A 45 4.59 6.47 13.75
C ILE A 45 4.93 7.77 14.46
N LYS A 46 5.98 8.46 14.00
CA LYS A 46 6.38 9.73 14.60
C LYS A 46 5.58 10.89 14.02
N PRO A 47 5.08 11.81 14.87
CA PRO A 47 4.43 13.04 14.42
C PRO A 47 5.35 13.89 13.52
N GLY A 48 4.75 14.68 12.64
CA GLY A 48 5.46 15.68 11.84
C GLY A 48 6.19 15.16 10.59
N GLY A 49 6.20 13.84 10.35
CA GLY A 49 6.84 13.23 9.20
C GLY A 49 6.00 13.29 7.90
N HIS A 50 6.55 12.69 6.84
CA HIS A 50 5.87 12.47 5.57
C HIS A 50 5.50 10.99 5.42
N LEU A 51 4.24 10.72 5.23
CA LEU A 51 3.71 9.37 5.07
C LEU A 51 3.09 9.21 3.67
N LEU A 52 3.34 8.07 3.04
CA LEU A 52 2.75 7.70 1.76
C LEU A 52 1.79 6.52 1.98
N ASP A 53 0.49 6.72 1.76
CA ASP A 53 -0.53 5.68 1.76
C ASP A 53 -0.77 5.21 0.32
N ILE A 54 -0.22 4.06 -0.02
CA ILE A 54 -0.21 3.49 -1.37
C ILE A 54 -1.41 2.57 -1.56
N GLY A 55 -2.19 2.81 -2.62
CA GLY A 55 -3.47 2.15 -2.82
C GLY A 55 -4.45 2.54 -1.72
N SER A 56 -4.52 3.84 -1.44
CA SER A 56 -5.33 4.39 -0.33
C SER A 56 -6.83 4.10 -0.46
N GLY A 57 -7.30 3.72 -1.65
CA GLY A 57 -8.68 3.40 -1.93
C GLY A 57 -9.61 4.53 -1.52
N THR A 58 -10.65 4.18 -0.78
CA THR A 58 -11.61 5.15 -0.22
C THR A 58 -11.12 5.82 1.07
N GLY A 59 -9.85 5.62 1.45
CA GLY A 59 -9.24 6.27 2.62
C GLY A 59 -9.56 5.59 3.96
N THR A 60 -9.86 4.30 3.97
CA THR A 60 -10.19 3.54 5.20
C THR A 60 -9.09 3.58 6.25
N LEU A 61 -7.81 3.62 5.83
CA LEU A 61 -6.65 3.68 6.73
C LEU A 61 -6.38 5.10 7.26
N LEU A 62 -6.75 6.14 6.51
CA LEU A 62 -6.38 7.53 6.80
C LEU A 62 -6.73 8.03 8.20
N PRO A 63 -7.91 7.75 8.80
CA PRO A 63 -8.22 8.20 10.16
C PRO A 63 -7.20 7.73 11.19
N PHE A 64 -6.73 6.49 11.09
CA PHE A 64 -5.74 5.93 12.01
C PHE A 64 -4.36 6.56 11.82
N LEU A 65 -3.96 6.80 10.57
CA LEU A 65 -2.69 7.46 10.25
C LEU A 65 -2.67 8.91 10.72
N ILE A 66 -3.77 9.65 10.52
CA ILE A 66 -3.92 11.03 10.98
C ILE A 66 -3.80 11.11 12.50
N GLN A 67 -4.47 10.20 13.22
CA GLN A 67 -4.40 10.12 14.67
C GLN A 67 -2.99 9.77 15.15
N ALA A 68 -2.33 8.78 14.53
CA ALA A 68 -0.97 8.37 14.89
C ALA A 68 0.06 9.48 14.64
N MET A 69 -0.16 10.34 13.65
CA MET A 69 0.66 11.52 13.36
C MET A 69 0.26 12.76 14.19
N GLU A 70 -0.64 12.61 15.16
CA GLU A 70 -1.12 13.71 16.03
C GLU A 70 -1.58 14.93 15.22
N HIS A 71 -2.21 14.70 14.06
CA HIS A 71 -2.66 15.74 13.13
C HIS A 71 -1.54 16.67 12.62
N THR A 72 -0.29 16.22 12.63
CA THR A 72 0.88 16.97 12.16
C THR A 72 1.57 16.26 10.99
N GLY A 73 2.46 16.97 10.28
CA GLY A 73 3.15 16.41 9.11
C GLY A 73 2.26 16.34 7.87
N LYS A 74 2.52 15.38 6.99
CA LYS A 74 1.85 15.25 5.70
C LYS A 74 1.59 13.80 5.36
N ILE A 75 0.36 13.49 4.93
CA ILE A 75 -0.01 12.21 4.34
C ILE A 75 -0.29 12.42 2.86
N LEU A 76 0.33 11.59 2.03
CA LEU A 76 0.07 11.54 0.61
C LEU A 76 -0.67 10.24 0.30
N ALA A 77 -1.94 10.36 -0.03
CA ALA A 77 -2.79 9.23 -0.38
C ALA A 77 -2.74 9.02 -1.90
N LEU A 78 -2.13 7.92 -2.32
CA LEU A 78 -1.93 7.55 -3.72
C LEU A 78 -2.84 6.38 -4.09
N ASP A 79 -3.57 6.53 -5.19
CA ASP A 79 -4.31 5.43 -5.80
C ASP A 79 -4.34 5.61 -7.32
N PHE A 80 -4.43 4.51 -8.07
CA PHE A 80 -4.56 4.57 -9.53
C PHE A 80 -6.02 4.76 -9.97
N SER A 81 -7.01 4.42 -9.11
CA SER A 81 -8.43 4.63 -9.33
C SER A 81 -8.85 6.03 -8.90
N LEU A 82 -9.21 6.87 -9.86
CA LEU A 82 -9.73 8.20 -9.57
C LEU A 82 -11.04 8.16 -8.78
N LYS A 83 -11.88 7.15 -9.01
CA LYS A 83 -13.15 7.01 -8.29
C LYS A 83 -12.95 6.65 -6.82
N MET A 84 -11.94 5.82 -6.49
CA MET A 84 -11.54 5.58 -5.11
C MET A 84 -11.12 6.88 -4.43
N LEU A 85 -10.25 7.66 -5.06
CA LEU A 85 -9.80 8.95 -4.51
C LEU A 85 -10.94 9.97 -4.35
N HIS A 86 -11.94 9.97 -5.24
CA HIS A 86 -13.13 10.82 -5.08
C HIS A 86 -13.93 10.45 -3.82
N GLN A 87 -14.10 9.14 -3.53
CA GLN A 87 -14.75 8.70 -2.30
C GLN A 87 -13.93 9.12 -1.07
N ALA A 88 -12.61 8.96 -1.11
CA ALA A 88 -11.73 9.37 -0.02
C ALA A 88 -11.81 10.88 0.24
N ARG A 89 -11.73 11.71 -0.81
CA ARG A 89 -11.82 13.18 -0.71
C ARG A 89 -13.14 13.65 -0.11
N ALA A 90 -14.24 12.98 -0.44
CA ALA A 90 -15.57 13.32 0.09
C ALA A 90 -15.68 13.14 1.62
N LYS A 91 -14.77 12.39 2.25
CA LYS A 91 -14.71 12.19 3.70
C LYS A 91 -14.04 13.34 4.47
N GLY A 92 -13.38 14.29 3.77
CA GLY A 92 -12.92 15.53 4.38
C GLY A 92 -11.64 15.43 5.23
N PHE A 93 -10.60 14.71 4.78
CA PHE A 93 -9.33 14.52 5.51
C PHE A 93 -8.35 15.71 5.42
N GLN A 94 -8.76 16.84 4.83
CA GLN A 94 -7.92 18.04 4.72
C GLN A 94 -7.74 18.74 6.10
N PRO A 95 -6.62 19.46 6.33
CA PRO A 95 -5.54 19.79 5.39
C PRO A 95 -4.33 18.86 5.40
N ILE A 96 -4.32 17.81 6.24
CA ILE A 96 -3.14 16.95 6.44
C ILE A 96 -2.94 15.93 5.30
N VAL A 97 -4.01 15.61 4.53
CA VAL A 97 -3.98 14.62 3.45
C VAL A 97 -4.06 15.27 2.09
N ASP A 98 -3.08 15.00 1.23
CA ASP A 98 -3.16 15.26 -0.21
C ASP A 98 -3.41 13.95 -0.97
N PHE A 99 -4.15 14.06 -2.09
CA PHE A 99 -4.53 12.90 -2.90
C PHE A 99 -3.89 12.97 -4.27
N ILE A 100 -3.24 11.89 -4.70
CA ILE A 100 -2.58 11.80 -6.01
C ILE A 100 -3.07 10.55 -6.74
N GLN A 101 -3.55 10.76 -7.98
CA GLN A 101 -3.76 9.65 -8.90
C GLN A 101 -2.43 9.33 -9.59
N ALA A 102 -1.90 8.12 -9.37
CA ALA A 102 -0.66 7.67 -10.01
C ALA A 102 -0.58 6.15 -10.06
N ASP A 103 0.22 5.65 -11.01
CA ASP A 103 0.68 4.27 -11.03
C ASP A 103 1.83 4.12 -10.03
N ILE A 104 1.85 3.02 -9.28
CA ILE A 104 2.87 2.74 -8.27
C ILE A 104 4.27 2.60 -8.86
N THR A 105 4.39 2.27 -10.14
CA THR A 105 5.68 2.16 -10.84
C THR A 105 6.23 3.51 -11.31
N ALA A 106 5.48 4.61 -11.11
CA ALA A 106 5.86 5.95 -11.51
C ALA A 106 5.28 6.99 -10.53
N ILE A 107 5.73 6.96 -9.27
CA ILE A 107 5.26 7.88 -8.23
C ILE A 107 5.78 9.30 -8.52
N PRO A 108 4.91 10.32 -8.67
CA PRO A 108 5.30 11.67 -9.04
C PRO A 108 5.88 12.46 -7.85
N LEU A 109 6.85 11.87 -7.15
CA LEU A 109 7.57 12.44 -6.02
C LEU A 109 9.08 12.35 -6.24
N SER A 110 9.81 13.29 -5.66
CA SER A 110 11.26 13.19 -5.57
C SER A 110 11.69 12.01 -4.71
N GLY A 111 12.89 11.51 -4.93
CA GLY A 111 13.50 10.52 -4.03
C GLY A 111 13.68 11.07 -2.62
N ASN A 112 13.73 10.18 -1.62
CA ASN A 112 13.92 10.50 -0.20
C ASN A 112 12.85 11.47 0.37
N PHE A 113 11.59 11.26 0.01
CA PHE A 113 10.46 12.06 0.46
C PHE A 113 9.81 11.51 1.72
N ALA A 114 9.47 10.22 1.75
CA ALA A 114 8.62 9.62 2.78
C ALA A 114 9.44 8.96 3.90
N ASP A 115 9.01 9.18 5.14
CA ASP A 115 9.52 8.47 6.32
C ASP A 115 8.90 7.07 6.43
N LEU A 116 7.65 6.93 5.97
CA LEU A 116 6.89 5.69 5.99
C LEU A 116 6.04 5.57 4.72
N ALA A 117 6.07 4.40 4.08
CA ALA A 117 5.14 4.00 3.04
C ALA A 117 4.26 2.85 3.55
N MET A 118 2.95 2.97 3.40
CA MET A 118 1.95 1.96 3.77
C MET A 118 1.32 1.36 2.53
N CYS A 119 1.23 0.03 2.47
CA CYS A 119 0.50 -0.74 1.47
C CYS A 119 -0.55 -1.59 2.19
N ASN A 120 -1.73 -1.04 2.42
CA ASN A 120 -2.82 -1.78 3.04
C ASN A 120 -3.72 -2.40 1.97
N SER A 121 -3.78 -3.73 1.93
CA SER A 121 -4.64 -4.52 1.04
C SER A 121 -4.47 -4.22 -0.47
N VAL A 122 -3.28 -3.76 -0.88
CA VAL A 122 -3.01 -3.35 -2.27
C VAL A 122 -1.87 -4.12 -2.93
N PHE A 123 -0.89 -4.62 -2.16
CA PHE A 123 0.35 -5.21 -2.70
C PHE A 123 0.13 -6.37 -3.68
N PRO A 124 -0.85 -7.27 -3.51
CA PRO A 124 -1.15 -8.30 -4.51
C PRO A 124 -1.42 -7.73 -5.90
N HIS A 125 -2.06 -6.57 -5.97
CA HIS A 125 -2.52 -5.92 -7.21
C HIS A 125 -1.41 -5.20 -7.99
N PHE A 126 -0.18 -5.16 -7.47
CA PHE A 126 0.94 -4.61 -8.23
C PHE A 126 1.34 -5.57 -9.37
N GLY A 127 1.04 -5.17 -10.60
CA GLY A 127 1.32 -5.98 -11.80
C GLY A 127 2.80 -6.30 -11.96
N ASN A 128 3.69 -5.36 -11.61
CA ASN A 128 5.14 -5.56 -11.51
C ASN A 128 5.62 -5.21 -10.09
N LYS A 129 5.58 -6.19 -9.18
CA LYS A 129 5.99 -6.02 -7.79
C LYS A 129 7.44 -5.57 -7.62
N ALA A 130 8.34 -6.05 -8.49
CA ALA A 130 9.75 -5.67 -8.42
C ALA A 130 9.97 -4.19 -8.75
N GLU A 131 9.31 -3.67 -9.79
CA GLU A 131 9.39 -2.26 -10.17
C GLU A 131 8.70 -1.36 -9.15
N ALA A 132 7.52 -1.77 -8.67
CA ALA A 132 6.81 -1.06 -7.60
C ALA A 132 7.67 -0.92 -6.33
N LEU A 133 8.33 -2.00 -5.89
CA LEU A 133 9.21 -1.95 -4.71
C LEU A 133 10.43 -1.06 -4.92
N LYS A 134 11.03 -1.04 -6.11
CA LYS A 134 12.13 -0.11 -6.44
C LYS A 134 11.67 1.34 -6.37
N GLU A 135 10.49 1.62 -6.89
CA GLU A 135 9.92 2.97 -6.89
C GLU A 135 9.54 3.41 -5.47
N ILE A 136 8.97 2.52 -4.66
CA ILE A 136 8.74 2.76 -3.23
C ILE A 136 10.07 3.04 -2.51
N ALA A 137 11.10 2.20 -2.73
CA ALA A 137 12.41 2.42 -2.14
C ALA A 137 13.04 3.75 -2.57
N ARG A 138 12.82 4.17 -3.83
CA ARG A 138 13.30 5.47 -4.33
C ARG A 138 12.71 6.63 -3.54
N VAL A 139 11.40 6.60 -3.27
CA VAL A 139 10.71 7.69 -2.59
C VAL A 139 10.86 7.64 -1.06
N LEU A 140 11.18 6.50 -0.48
CA LEU A 140 11.51 6.41 0.94
C LEU A 140 12.81 7.14 1.24
N LYS A 141 12.87 7.84 2.37
CA LYS A 141 14.12 8.37 2.95
C LYS A 141 15.06 7.23 3.34
N ASN A 142 16.33 7.53 3.57
CA ASN A 142 17.24 6.60 4.23
C ASN A 142 16.64 6.22 5.59
N ASP A 143 16.71 4.94 5.94
CA ASP A 143 16.05 4.35 7.11
C ASP A 143 14.51 4.46 7.13
N GLY A 144 13.92 4.97 6.05
CA GLY A 144 12.48 4.99 5.86
C GLY A 144 11.90 3.57 5.78
N ARG A 145 10.68 3.41 6.25
CA ARG A 145 10.03 2.10 6.39
C ARG A 145 8.97 1.87 5.32
N LEU A 146 8.92 0.64 4.79
CA LEU A 146 7.78 0.12 4.05
C LEU A 146 6.99 -0.84 4.93
N VAL A 147 5.68 -0.69 4.95
CA VAL A 147 4.75 -1.62 5.62
C VAL A 147 3.77 -2.17 4.60
N ILE A 148 3.70 -3.48 4.49
CA ILE A 148 2.66 -4.19 3.72
C ILE A 148 1.78 -4.91 4.72
N CYS A 149 0.49 -4.60 4.73
CA CYS A 149 -0.44 -5.20 5.68
C CYS A 149 -1.78 -5.59 5.04
N HIS A 150 -2.39 -6.61 5.64
CA HIS A 150 -3.75 -7.05 5.38
C HIS A 150 -4.39 -7.50 6.69
N THR A 151 -5.71 -7.38 6.78
CA THR A 151 -6.50 -7.77 7.97
C THR A 151 -6.85 -9.26 8.01
N THR A 152 -6.17 -10.07 7.21
CA THR A 152 -6.22 -11.54 7.23
C THR A 152 -4.92 -12.10 6.64
N GLY A 153 -4.66 -13.39 6.77
CA GLY A 153 -3.43 -14.04 6.31
C GLY A 153 -3.36 -14.22 4.79
N ARG A 154 -2.14 -14.43 4.29
CA ARG A 154 -1.81 -14.57 2.87
C ARG A 154 -2.66 -15.60 2.14
N GLU A 155 -2.84 -16.79 2.75
CA GLU A 155 -3.58 -17.87 2.10
C GLU A 155 -5.03 -17.49 1.86
N ALA A 156 -5.71 -16.90 2.85
CA ALA A 156 -7.10 -16.44 2.73
C ALA A 156 -7.25 -15.34 1.66
N ILE A 157 -6.28 -14.42 1.55
CA ILE A 157 -6.26 -13.38 0.52
C ILE A 157 -6.12 -14.00 -0.86
N ASN A 158 -5.16 -14.94 -1.03
CA ASN A 158 -4.93 -15.59 -2.31
C ASN A 158 -6.14 -16.41 -2.76
N GLN A 159 -6.76 -17.15 -1.84
CA GLN A 159 -8.01 -17.88 -2.11
C GLN A 159 -9.16 -16.94 -2.48
N LEU A 160 -9.30 -15.80 -1.79
CA LEU A 160 -10.30 -14.79 -2.11
C LEU A 160 -10.14 -14.28 -3.55
N HIS A 161 -8.92 -13.87 -3.94
CA HIS A 161 -8.66 -13.35 -5.30
C HIS A 161 -8.93 -14.41 -6.37
N GLN A 162 -8.54 -15.66 -6.12
CA GLN A 162 -8.84 -16.77 -7.02
C GLN A 162 -10.35 -17.01 -7.13
N SER A 163 -11.10 -16.89 -6.04
CA SER A 163 -12.56 -17.09 -6.02
C SER A 163 -13.31 -15.96 -6.74
N ILE A 164 -12.83 -14.71 -6.63
CA ILE A 164 -13.39 -13.56 -7.39
C ILE A 164 -13.15 -13.75 -8.87
N GLY A 165 -12.00 -14.30 -9.24
CA GLY A 165 -11.67 -14.58 -10.64
C GLY A 165 -11.37 -13.31 -11.45
N GLY A 166 -11.44 -13.44 -12.79
CA GLY A 166 -11.24 -12.30 -13.69
C GLY A 166 -9.86 -11.64 -13.55
N VAL A 167 -9.84 -10.32 -13.51
CA VAL A 167 -8.60 -9.53 -13.53
C VAL A 167 -7.76 -9.68 -12.27
N VAL A 168 -8.36 -10.07 -11.13
CA VAL A 168 -7.67 -10.22 -9.84
C VAL A 168 -7.29 -11.67 -9.51
N ALA A 169 -7.67 -12.64 -10.33
CA ALA A 169 -7.46 -14.06 -10.05
C ALA A 169 -6.00 -14.45 -9.77
N ASN A 170 -5.06 -13.74 -10.40
CA ASN A 170 -3.62 -13.95 -10.27
C ASN A 170 -2.91 -12.91 -9.42
N ASP A 171 -3.67 -12.04 -8.75
CA ASP A 171 -3.14 -11.01 -7.84
C ASP A 171 -2.84 -11.65 -6.48
N LEU A 172 -1.68 -12.29 -6.37
CA LEU A 172 -1.32 -13.09 -5.22
C LEU A 172 -0.27 -12.36 -4.35
N LEU A 173 -0.40 -12.54 -3.03
CA LEU A 173 0.69 -12.26 -2.11
C LEU A 173 1.77 -13.33 -2.28
N PRO A 174 3.03 -12.95 -2.51
CA PRO A 174 4.14 -13.89 -2.62
C PRO A 174 4.39 -14.61 -1.30
N ASP A 175 5.04 -15.76 -1.36
CA ASP A 175 5.53 -16.41 -0.15
C ASP A 175 6.70 -15.60 0.48
N LYS A 176 7.11 -16.00 1.68
CA LYS A 176 8.15 -15.28 2.45
C LYS A 176 9.51 -15.23 1.74
N PHE A 177 9.86 -16.26 0.96
CA PHE A 177 11.14 -16.32 0.27
C PHE A 177 11.13 -15.44 -0.98
N GLU A 178 10.05 -15.49 -1.73
CA GLU A 178 9.82 -14.64 -2.89
C GLU A 178 9.76 -13.16 -2.46
N LEU A 179 8.99 -12.83 -1.42
CA LEU A 179 8.93 -11.47 -0.87
C LEU A 179 10.32 -10.98 -0.45
N ALA A 180 11.08 -11.79 0.29
CA ALA A 180 12.42 -11.42 0.74
C ALA A 180 13.37 -11.18 -0.45
N GLY A 181 13.25 -11.96 -1.51
CA GLY A 181 14.00 -11.77 -2.75
C GLY A 181 13.68 -10.45 -3.43
N LEU A 182 12.39 -10.13 -3.59
CA LEU A 182 11.90 -8.89 -4.19
C LEU A 182 12.34 -7.65 -3.37
N MET A 183 12.16 -7.70 -2.05
CA MET A 183 12.57 -6.61 -1.14
C MET A 183 14.07 -6.34 -1.22
N ARG A 184 14.90 -7.38 -1.15
CA ARG A 184 16.36 -7.24 -1.24
C ARG A 184 16.80 -6.62 -2.58
N GLN A 185 16.19 -7.03 -3.70
CA GLN A 185 16.48 -6.45 -5.02
C GLN A 185 16.12 -4.97 -5.12
N ALA A 186 15.15 -4.52 -4.33
CA ALA A 186 14.75 -3.12 -4.23
C ALA A 186 15.56 -2.31 -3.20
N GLY A 187 16.53 -2.92 -2.50
CA GLY A 187 17.28 -2.25 -1.42
C GLY A 187 16.48 -2.10 -0.12
N LEU A 188 15.55 -3.02 0.13
CA LEU A 188 14.74 -3.08 1.34
C LEU A 188 15.10 -4.32 2.16
N ALA A 189 15.30 -4.16 3.46
CA ALA A 189 15.54 -5.26 4.40
C ALA A 189 14.31 -5.51 5.26
N ILE A 190 13.74 -6.72 5.21
CA ILE A 190 12.63 -7.10 6.07
C ILE A 190 13.12 -7.17 7.52
N THR A 191 12.47 -6.42 8.40
CA THR A 191 12.74 -6.39 9.84
C THR A 191 11.67 -7.13 10.65
N TYR A 192 10.48 -7.29 10.09
CA TYR A 192 9.39 -8.04 10.69
C TYR A 192 8.52 -8.69 9.62
N LEU A 193 8.07 -9.91 9.87
CA LEU A 193 7.11 -10.62 9.02
C LEU A 193 6.20 -11.51 9.88
N GLU A 194 4.91 -11.25 9.81
CA GLU A 194 3.84 -12.09 10.35
C GLU A 194 2.89 -12.50 9.22
N ASP A 195 2.65 -13.80 9.09
CA ASP A 195 1.62 -14.37 8.23
C ASP A 195 0.80 -15.33 9.10
N SER A 196 -0.27 -14.80 9.67
CA SER A 196 -1.17 -15.52 10.56
C SER A 196 -2.60 -15.50 10.01
N PRO A 197 -3.50 -16.38 10.44
CA PRO A 197 -4.91 -16.31 10.03
C PRO A 197 -5.59 -14.97 10.35
N LYS A 198 -5.07 -14.22 11.33
CA LYS A 198 -5.65 -12.96 11.79
C LYS A 198 -5.18 -11.75 11.00
N ARG A 199 -3.93 -11.79 10.50
CA ARG A 199 -3.37 -10.69 9.72
C ARG A 199 -2.11 -11.11 8.97
N TYR A 200 -1.81 -10.37 7.93
CA TYR A 200 -0.50 -10.34 7.27
C TYR A 200 0.16 -8.99 7.53
N LEU A 201 1.40 -9.00 8.01
CA LEU A 201 2.17 -7.78 8.28
C LEU A 201 3.65 -8.01 7.92
N ALA A 202 4.15 -7.26 6.95
CA ALA A 202 5.57 -7.22 6.61
C ALA A 202 6.08 -5.79 6.78
N ILE A 203 7.18 -5.62 7.52
CA ILE A 203 7.87 -4.34 7.72
C ILE A 203 9.27 -4.47 7.16
N ALA A 204 9.66 -3.53 6.32
CA ALA A 204 11.00 -3.44 5.77
C ALA A 204 11.57 -2.02 5.92
N VAL A 205 12.87 -1.92 6.02
CA VAL A 205 13.62 -0.66 6.11
C VAL A 205 14.45 -0.49 4.84
N LYS A 206 14.49 0.73 4.31
CA LYS A 206 15.40 1.07 3.21
C LYS A 206 16.84 1.01 3.68
N VAL A 207 17.63 0.14 3.04
CA VAL A 207 19.05 -0.02 3.34
C VAL A 207 19.82 1.09 2.64
N THR A 208 20.53 1.89 3.43
CA THR A 208 21.49 2.86 2.86
C THR A 208 22.69 2.08 2.32
N PRO A 209 23.09 2.25 1.04
CA PRO A 209 24.35 1.70 0.58
C PRO A 209 25.49 2.15 1.49
N ALA A 210 26.38 1.23 1.85
CA ALA A 210 27.58 1.60 2.59
C ALA A 210 28.36 2.70 1.80
N PRO A 211 28.86 3.73 2.45
CA PRO A 211 29.70 4.71 1.76
C PRO A 211 30.91 3.99 1.14
N ASN A 212 31.12 4.22 -0.17
CA ASN A 212 32.30 3.73 -0.88
C ASN A 212 33.58 4.36 -0.34
#